data_b9d4764b33f9bcc6c473864ff2754d40
#
_entry.id   b9d4764b33f9bcc6c473864ff2754d40
#
_cell.length_a   1.000
_cell.length_b   1.000
_cell.length_c   1.000
_cell.angle_alpha   90.00
_cell.angle_beta   90.00
_cell.angle_gamma   90.00
#
_symmetry.space_group_name_H-M   'P 1'
#
loop_
_entity.id
_entity.type
_entity.pdbx_description
1 polymer ?
#
loop_
_entity_poly.entity_id
_entity_poly.type
_entity_poly.pdbx_seq_one_letter_code
_entity_poly.pdbx_strand_id
1 'polypeptide(L)' 'MWKILTLIFLILNFLTYSMALENSKFLSLKNDKVNVRYGPGFDFPIKFIYFKKFLPVKVIDTKENFRRIVDHKKNSGWIH' A
#
# COMPACT_ATOMS: atom_id res chain seq x y z
N MET A 1 38.12 -1.92 -17.42
CA MET A 1 37.19 -3.03 -17.14
C MET A 1 36.45 -2.90 -15.84
N TRP A 2 37.14 -2.60 -14.74
CA TRP A 2 36.48 -2.52 -13.42
C TRP A 2 35.40 -1.47 -13.32
N LYS A 3 35.57 -0.30 -13.92
CA LYS A 3 34.56 0.80 -13.91
C LYS A 3 33.27 0.43 -14.62
N ILE A 4 33.34 -0.37 -15.70
CA ILE A 4 32.18 -0.85 -16.46
C ILE A 4 31.37 -1.83 -15.64
N LEU A 5 32.02 -2.77 -14.95
CA LEU A 5 31.35 -3.77 -14.08
C LEU A 5 30.61 -3.12 -12.93
N THR A 6 31.23 -2.10 -12.30
CA THR A 6 30.59 -1.33 -11.20
C THR A 6 29.36 -0.59 -11.70
N LEU A 7 29.40 0.01 -12.89
CA LEU A 7 28.28 0.72 -13.48
C LEU A 7 27.10 -0.22 -13.77
N ILE A 8 27.35 -1.40 -14.33
CA ILE A 8 26.32 -2.41 -14.60
C ILE A 8 25.67 -2.87 -13.30
N PHE A 9 26.42 -3.08 -12.25
CA PHE A 9 25.91 -3.48 -10.94
C PHE A 9 24.95 -2.43 -10.37
N LEU A 10 25.27 -1.13 -10.46
CA LEU A 10 24.42 -0.03 -10.00
C LEU A 10 23.09 0.04 -10.79
N ILE A 11 23.14 -0.17 -12.11
CA ILE A 11 21.94 -0.17 -12.96
C ILE A 11 21.02 -1.33 -12.60
N LEU A 12 21.53 -2.52 -12.37
CA LEU A 12 20.74 -3.68 -11.97
C LEU A 12 20.04 -3.48 -10.65
N ASN A 13 20.68 -2.88 -9.65
CA ASN A 13 20.05 -2.55 -8.36
C ASN A 13 18.91 -1.57 -8.51
N PHE A 14 19.06 -0.56 -9.37
CA PHE A 14 18.03 0.43 -9.64
C PHE A 14 16.80 -0.21 -10.29
N LEU A 15 16.97 -1.10 -11.26
CA LEU A 15 15.88 -1.83 -11.90
C LEU A 15 15.11 -2.71 -10.93
N THR A 16 15.80 -3.40 -10.02
CA THR A 16 15.18 -4.23 -8.99
C THR A 16 14.29 -3.40 -8.08
N TYR A 17 14.73 -2.22 -7.67
CA TYR A 17 13.96 -1.30 -6.84
C TYR A 17 12.68 -0.83 -7.55
N SER A 18 12.76 -0.47 -8.84
CA SER A 18 11.60 -0.05 -9.64
C SER A 18 10.56 -1.16 -9.76
N MET A 19 10.96 -2.40 -9.98
CA MET A 19 10.06 -3.55 -10.06
C MET A 19 9.34 -3.80 -8.74
N ALA A 20 10.01 -3.63 -7.60
CA ALA A 20 9.39 -3.77 -6.29
C ALA A 20 8.28 -2.74 -6.06
N LEU A 21 8.45 -1.50 -6.52
CA LEU A 21 7.44 -0.46 -6.45
C LEU A 21 6.23 -0.75 -7.36
N GLU A 22 6.45 -1.33 -8.53
CA GLU A 22 5.39 -1.69 -9.48
C GLU A 22 4.48 -2.80 -8.96
N ASN A 23 4.95 -3.65 -8.04
CA ASN A 23 4.16 -4.72 -7.44
C ASN A 23 3.15 -4.24 -6.39
N SER A 24 3.07 -2.94 -6.11
CA SER A 24 2.08 -2.37 -5.21
C SER A 24 0.68 -2.50 -5.79
N LYS A 25 -0.27 -2.98 -4.97
CA LYS A 25 -1.65 -3.16 -5.40
C LYS A 25 -2.49 -1.92 -5.12
N PHE A 26 -3.37 -1.59 -6.06
CA PHE A 26 -4.38 -0.55 -5.89
C PHE A 26 -5.76 -1.19 -5.81
N LEU A 27 -6.61 -0.68 -4.93
CA LEU A 27 -8.00 -1.07 -4.80
C LEU A 27 -8.90 0.14 -4.90
N SER A 28 -10.14 -0.10 -5.29
CA SER A 28 -11.21 0.89 -5.25
C SER A 28 -12.20 0.46 -4.17
N LEU A 29 -12.53 1.35 -3.24
CA LEU A 29 -13.47 1.05 -2.17
C LEU A 29 -14.88 0.89 -2.76
N LYS A 30 -15.51 -0.27 -2.51
CA LYS A 30 -16.82 -0.61 -3.09
C LYS A 30 -17.98 -0.11 -2.25
N ASN A 31 -17.78 0.09 -0.95
CA ASN A 31 -18.84 0.45 -0.01
C ASN A 31 -18.89 1.96 0.22
N ASP A 32 -20.10 2.46 0.50
CA ASP A 32 -20.31 3.88 0.83
C ASP A 32 -19.68 4.29 2.16
N LYS A 33 -19.46 3.31 3.05
CA LYS A 33 -18.88 3.53 4.36
C LYS A 33 -17.83 2.45 4.61
N VAL A 34 -16.59 2.87 4.87
CA VAL A 34 -15.49 1.95 5.17
C VAL A 34 -14.78 2.42 6.44
N ASN A 35 -14.79 1.58 7.46
CA ASN A 35 -14.09 1.83 8.72
C ASN A 35 -12.60 1.55 8.55
N VAL A 36 -11.77 2.51 8.89
CA VAL A 36 -10.31 2.38 8.89
C VAL A 36 -9.83 2.32 10.34
N ARG A 37 -9.13 1.24 10.67
CA ARG A 37 -8.73 0.95 12.06
C ARG A 37 -7.23 1.14 12.25
N TYR A 38 -6.84 1.27 13.51
CA TYR A 38 -5.42 1.39 13.88
C TYR A 38 -4.63 0.09 13.68
N GLY A 39 -5.31 -1.06 13.64
CA GLY A 39 -4.66 -2.35 13.50
C GLY A 39 -5.52 -3.37 12.75
N PRO A 40 -4.96 -4.54 12.41
CA PRO A 40 -5.61 -5.55 11.59
C PRO A 40 -6.56 -6.46 12.42
N GLY A 41 -7.65 -5.90 12.88
CA GLY A 41 -8.65 -6.65 13.63
C GLY A 41 -9.82 -5.77 14.05
N PHE A 42 -10.98 -6.39 14.30
CA PHE A 42 -12.18 -5.69 14.73
C PHE A 42 -12.11 -5.17 16.18
N ASP A 43 -11.17 -5.67 16.96
CA ASP A 43 -10.88 -5.23 18.32
C ASP A 43 -10.03 -3.95 18.37
N PHE A 44 -9.40 -3.57 17.26
CA PHE A 44 -8.70 -2.29 17.16
C PHE A 44 -9.69 -1.14 16.95
N PRO A 45 -9.47 0.02 17.60
CA PRO A 45 -10.36 1.16 17.45
C PRO A 45 -10.36 1.72 16.03
N ILE A 46 -11.46 2.35 15.65
CA ILE A 46 -11.59 3.02 14.36
C ILE A 46 -10.79 4.31 14.41
N LYS A 47 -9.92 4.49 13.41
CA LYS A 47 -9.09 5.67 13.24
C LYS A 47 -9.84 6.78 12.53
N PHE A 48 -10.48 6.44 11.40
CA PHE A 48 -11.36 7.31 10.62
C PHE A 48 -12.27 6.47 9.73
N ILE A 49 -13.21 7.11 9.06
CA ILE A 49 -14.19 6.44 8.19
C ILE A 49 -14.18 7.12 6.82
N TYR A 50 -14.13 6.31 5.76
CA TYR A 50 -14.39 6.80 4.41
C TYR A 50 -15.89 6.73 4.13
N PHE A 51 -16.45 7.81 3.60
CA PHE A 51 -17.86 7.87 3.17
C PHE A 51 -18.00 8.00 1.65
N LYS A 52 -16.92 7.79 0.92
CA LYS A 52 -16.90 7.95 -0.52
C LYS A 52 -16.70 6.61 -1.22
N LYS A 53 -17.68 6.22 -2.06
CA LYS A 53 -17.62 5.03 -2.90
C LYS A 53 -16.55 5.21 -4.00
N PHE A 54 -15.92 4.11 -4.39
CA PHE A 54 -14.89 4.06 -5.44
C PHE A 54 -13.62 4.89 -5.18
N LEU A 55 -13.36 5.23 -3.93
CA LEU A 55 -12.11 5.91 -3.57
C LEU A 55 -10.92 4.98 -3.86
N PRO A 56 -9.92 5.41 -4.66
CA PRO A 56 -8.73 4.60 -4.90
C PRO A 56 -7.80 4.62 -3.68
N VAL A 57 -7.35 3.45 -3.29
CA VAL A 57 -6.38 3.29 -2.20
C VAL A 57 -5.30 2.29 -2.60
N LYS A 58 -4.09 2.50 -2.09
CA LYS A 58 -2.97 1.60 -2.32
C LYS A 58 -2.85 0.64 -1.15
N VAL A 59 -2.75 -0.66 -1.44
CA VAL A 59 -2.51 -1.69 -0.42
C VAL A 59 -1.01 -1.80 -0.17
N ILE A 60 -0.59 -1.57 1.06
CA ILE A 60 0.82 -1.60 1.46
C ILE A 60 1.15 -2.78 2.36
N ASP A 61 0.15 -3.45 2.94
CA ASP A 61 0.35 -4.63 3.77
C ASP A 61 -0.95 -5.43 3.85
N THR A 62 -0.85 -6.72 4.17
CA THR A 62 -1.99 -7.59 4.40
C THR A 62 -1.74 -8.48 5.61
N LYS A 63 -2.78 -8.70 6.41
CA LYS A 63 -2.74 -9.63 7.52
C LYS A 63 -4.12 -10.28 7.68
N GLU A 64 -4.20 -11.59 7.44
CA GLU A 64 -5.46 -12.34 7.45
C GLU A 64 -6.46 -11.70 6.49
N ASN A 65 -7.63 -11.27 6.98
CA ASN A 65 -8.68 -10.63 6.18
C ASN A 65 -8.59 -9.10 6.18
N PHE A 66 -7.52 -8.55 6.72
CA PHE A 66 -7.31 -7.10 6.78
C PHE A 66 -6.21 -6.66 5.83
N ARG A 67 -6.37 -5.46 5.29
CA ARG A 67 -5.39 -4.82 4.41
C ARG A 67 -5.03 -3.45 4.96
N ARG A 68 -3.75 -3.17 5.03
CA ARG A 68 -3.29 -1.83 5.33
C ARG A 68 -3.27 -1.02 4.05
N ILE A 69 -3.96 0.10 4.07
CA ILE A 69 -4.12 0.95 2.88
C ILE A 69 -3.58 2.36 3.15
N VAL A 70 -3.25 3.05 2.07
CA VAL A 70 -2.91 4.47 2.09
C VAL A 70 -3.68 5.16 0.96
N ASP A 71 -4.28 6.31 1.26
CA ASP A 71 -5.00 7.10 0.26
C ASP A 71 -4.09 8.14 -0.40
N HIS A 72 -4.64 8.92 -1.34
CA HIS A 72 -3.90 9.94 -2.08
C HIS A 72 -3.43 11.12 -1.19
N LYS A 73 -4.04 11.30 -0.03
CA LYS A 73 -3.63 12.30 0.98
C LYS A 73 -2.65 11.72 2.00
N LYS A 74 -2.20 10.48 1.78
CA LYS A 74 -1.27 9.74 2.64
C LYS A 74 -1.82 9.38 4.02
N ASN A 75 -3.13 9.35 4.18
CA ASN A 75 -3.76 8.76 5.35
C ASN A 75 -3.72 7.25 5.23
N SER A 76 -3.36 6.55 6.29
CA SER A 76 -3.22 5.10 6.29
C SER A 76 -3.95 4.45 7.45
N GLY A 77 -4.24 3.16 7.29
CA GLY A 77 -4.86 2.34 8.32
C GLY A 77 -5.30 1.00 7.75
N TRP A 78 -6.02 0.23 8.56
CA TRP A 78 -6.41 -1.14 8.24
C TRP A 78 -7.91 -1.23 7.94
N ILE A 79 -8.25 -1.90 6.84
CA ILE A 79 -9.63 -2.18 6.42
C ILE A 79 -9.85 -3.68 6.29
N HIS A 80 -11.10 -4.10 6.50
CA HIS A 80 -11.54 -5.51 6.33
C HIS A 80 -11.79 -5.88 4.86
#